data_f24921e5aff96122799a5520fb3b30d7
#
_entry.id   f24921e5aff96122799a5520fb3b30d7
#
_cell.length_a   1.000
_cell.length_b   1.000
_cell.length_c   1.000
_cell.angle_alpha   90.00
_cell.angle_beta   90.00
_cell.angle_gamma   90.00
#
_symmetry.space_group_name_H-M   'P 1'
#
loop_
_entity.id
_entity.type
_entity.pdbx_description
1 polymer ?
#
loop_
_entity_poly.entity_id
_entity_poly.type
_entity_poly.pdbx_seq_one_letter_code
_entity_poly.pdbx_strand_id
1 'polypeptide(L)'
;MATGEPTAAVKDRIKNLQERTARNTEAKKAKVKEPMPDLKASLVAGGEHDMRYSTLWNRKPPKTMPDFAVACGIYEPDVFEETVRGYIPEDEPEYVAAPMQTAMFTLAMNQGQRVLIFGPKGSGKSTMPKVYAARTRQPFFRIPCRRDMEASDLFGTVTVRNKKLEFNDGPITLAARHGGIVCLDEASVLQAGAALSLQYVLENKGRVMLPDHPSEDPMEKMVIPHDSFRIVLTDNTALGGDHTGHYVGTNVQNEAFRDRLDKVIKLGYMATKDEIKMVDNHVPGVSKTLLSDMVRFANEVRANYEKGNLESATISPRTLIRWARDGLLFGDFEVAFRYCYMNGLTPDDETVVSGLYHKVFAKKP
;
A
#
# COMPACT_ATOMS: atom_id res chain seq x y z
N MET A 1 40.86 38.15 -41.62
CA MET A 1 39.81 37.54 -40.79
C MET A 1 38.52 38.27 -41.13
N ALA A 2 37.67 37.62 -41.91
CA ALA A 2 36.41 38.25 -42.39
C ALA A 2 35.31 37.89 -41.39
N THR A 3 34.85 38.88 -40.64
CA THR A 3 33.62 38.80 -39.85
C THR A 3 32.43 39.00 -40.78
N GLY A 4 31.95 37.90 -41.36
CA GLY A 4 30.75 37.95 -42.23
C GLY A 4 29.50 38.27 -41.41
N GLU A 5 28.81 39.33 -41.74
CA GLU A 5 27.47 39.60 -41.19
C GLU A 5 26.51 38.45 -41.54
N PRO A 6 25.61 38.04 -40.60
CA PRO A 6 24.67 36.98 -40.85
C PRO A 6 23.73 37.34 -42.01
N THR A 7 23.52 36.39 -42.92
CA THR A 7 22.64 36.55 -44.09
C THR A 7 21.20 36.89 -43.69
N ALA A 8 20.44 37.55 -44.55
CA ALA A 8 19.04 37.93 -44.30
C ALA A 8 18.18 36.75 -43.79
N ALA A 9 18.38 35.56 -44.32
CA ALA A 9 17.70 34.34 -43.90
C ALA A 9 18.02 33.93 -42.46
N VAL A 10 19.25 34.21 -41.98
CA VAL A 10 19.65 33.94 -40.59
C VAL A 10 19.05 34.97 -39.64
N LYS A 11 19.00 36.25 -40.06
CA LYS A 11 18.35 37.35 -39.31
C LYS A 11 16.86 37.08 -39.12
N ASP A 12 16.16 36.62 -40.16
CA ASP A 12 14.73 36.26 -40.11
C ASP A 12 14.48 35.02 -39.21
N ARG A 13 15.37 34.03 -39.23
CA ARG A 13 15.25 32.86 -38.35
C ARG A 13 15.45 33.19 -36.86
N ILE A 14 16.36 34.11 -36.57
CA ILE A 14 16.58 34.62 -35.20
C ILE A 14 15.37 35.45 -34.74
N LYS A 15 14.79 36.28 -35.57
CA LYS A 15 13.60 37.07 -35.28
C LYS A 15 12.39 36.15 -34.97
N ASN A 16 12.16 35.15 -35.81
CA ASN A 16 11.09 34.14 -35.58
C ASN A 16 11.28 33.33 -34.32
N LEU A 17 12.51 32.99 -33.94
CA LEU A 17 12.82 32.35 -32.66
C LEU A 17 12.56 33.26 -31.47
N GLN A 18 12.92 34.52 -31.55
CA GLN A 18 12.66 35.51 -30.50
C GLN A 18 11.18 35.78 -30.31
N GLU A 19 10.38 35.87 -31.39
CA GLU A 19 8.93 36.02 -31.32
C GLU A 19 8.24 34.78 -30.75
N ARG A 20 8.70 33.56 -31.10
CA ARG A 20 8.22 32.31 -30.48
C ARG A 20 8.55 32.23 -28.98
N THR A 21 9.74 32.70 -28.61
CA THR A 21 10.16 32.69 -27.18
C THR A 21 9.36 33.74 -26.39
N ALA A 22 9.10 34.92 -26.97
CA ALA A 22 8.26 35.93 -26.35
C ALA A 22 6.82 35.46 -26.18
N ARG A 23 6.19 34.86 -27.21
CA ARG A 23 4.83 34.25 -27.10
C ARG A 23 4.75 33.14 -26.08
N ASN A 24 5.79 32.28 -25.99
CA ASN A 24 5.84 31.24 -24.96
C ASN A 24 6.02 31.80 -23.55
N THR A 25 6.72 32.92 -23.41
CA THR A 25 6.92 33.59 -22.12
C THR A 25 5.65 34.33 -21.68
N GLU A 26 4.92 34.97 -22.63
CA GLU A 26 3.61 35.57 -22.36
C GLU A 26 2.54 34.52 -22.07
N ALA A 27 2.51 33.40 -22.80
CA ALA A 27 1.63 32.25 -22.49
C ALA A 27 1.94 31.59 -21.12
N LYS A 28 3.21 31.61 -20.69
CA LYS A 28 3.58 31.21 -19.32
C LYS A 28 3.22 32.23 -18.26
N LYS A 29 3.23 33.51 -18.58
CA LYS A 29 2.78 34.59 -17.67
C LYS A 29 1.25 34.72 -17.61
N ALA A 30 0.53 34.38 -18.69
CA ALA A 30 -0.92 34.34 -18.75
C ALA A 30 -1.54 33.07 -18.14
N LYS A 31 -0.76 32.02 -17.80
CA LYS A 31 -1.15 31.05 -16.77
C LYS A 31 -1.11 31.80 -15.44
N VAL A 32 -2.14 32.62 -15.19
CA VAL A 32 -2.57 33.03 -13.88
C VAL A 32 -2.40 31.77 -13.01
N LYS A 33 -1.60 31.86 -11.94
CA LYS A 33 -1.61 30.89 -10.88
C LYS A 33 -3.06 30.85 -10.41
N GLU A 34 -3.82 29.85 -10.84
CA GLU A 34 -5.04 29.52 -10.11
C GLU A 34 -4.61 29.47 -8.66
N PRO A 35 -5.24 30.24 -7.77
CA PRO A 35 -4.91 30.18 -6.37
C PRO A 35 -4.99 28.71 -6.01
N MET A 36 -3.91 28.18 -5.43
CA MET A 36 -3.93 26.79 -4.91
C MET A 36 -5.21 26.66 -4.12
N PRO A 37 -6.09 25.68 -4.46
CA PRO A 37 -7.34 25.51 -3.72
C PRO A 37 -6.95 25.47 -2.24
N ASP A 38 -7.68 26.18 -1.40
CA ASP A 38 -7.43 26.17 0.03
C ASP A 38 -7.56 24.72 0.49
N LEU A 39 -6.41 24.06 0.64
CA LEU A 39 -6.33 22.65 1.03
C LEU A 39 -7.08 22.39 2.34
N LYS A 40 -7.18 23.42 3.22
CA LYS A 40 -7.97 23.32 4.44
C LYS A 40 -9.48 23.36 4.14
N ALA A 41 -9.92 24.17 3.19
CA ALA A 41 -11.32 24.21 2.77
C ALA A 41 -11.73 22.94 2.01
N SER A 42 -10.87 22.40 1.13
CA SER A 42 -11.12 21.13 0.44
C SER A 42 -11.10 19.90 1.36
N LEU A 43 -10.37 19.97 2.48
CA LEU A 43 -10.39 18.93 3.52
C LEU A 43 -11.70 18.90 4.32
N VAL A 44 -12.48 19.97 4.28
CA VAL A 44 -13.73 20.12 5.05
C VAL A 44 -14.97 19.99 4.16
N ALA A 45 -14.85 20.24 2.85
CA ALA A 45 -15.97 20.13 1.92
C ALA A 45 -16.32 18.65 1.70
N GLY A 46 -17.41 18.20 2.33
CA GLY A 46 -18.06 16.91 2.02
C GLY A 46 -18.75 16.99 0.66
N GLY A 47 -18.49 16.03 -0.23
CA GLY A 47 -19.38 15.75 -1.35
C GLY A 47 -20.72 15.16 -0.84
N GLU A 48 -21.67 14.86 -1.73
CA GLU A 48 -23.03 14.36 -1.43
C GLU A 48 -23.09 13.09 -0.53
N HIS A 49 -21.97 12.44 -0.26
CA HIS A 49 -21.85 11.31 0.67
C HIS A 49 -20.94 11.71 1.83
N ASP A 50 -21.55 12.02 2.96
CA ASP A 50 -20.91 12.59 4.16
C ASP A 50 -20.04 11.58 4.95
N MET A 51 -19.23 10.77 4.23
CA MET A 51 -18.26 9.86 4.85
C MET A 51 -17.09 10.65 5.41
N ARG A 52 -16.91 10.60 6.72
CA ARG A 52 -15.81 11.21 7.43
C ARG A 52 -14.72 10.20 7.76
N TYR A 53 -13.49 10.68 7.93
CA TYR A 53 -12.38 9.84 8.39
C TYR A 53 -12.73 9.08 9.68
N SER A 54 -13.33 9.76 10.65
CA SER A 54 -13.71 9.15 11.94
C SER A 54 -14.71 8.01 11.78
N THR A 55 -15.66 8.14 10.86
CA THR A 55 -16.64 7.11 10.51
C THR A 55 -15.96 5.93 9.79
N LEU A 56 -15.16 6.23 8.77
CA LEU A 56 -14.45 5.22 7.98
C LEU A 56 -13.57 4.31 8.85
N TRP A 57 -12.81 4.90 9.77
CA TRP A 57 -11.84 4.17 10.56
C TRP A 57 -12.31 3.79 11.98
N ASN A 58 -13.54 4.20 12.35
CA ASN A 58 -14.03 4.09 13.73
C ASN A 58 -13.00 4.64 14.73
N ARG A 59 -12.37 5.77 14.37
CA ARG A 59 -11.27 6.39 15.12
C ARG A 59 -11.21 7.89 14.88
N LYS A 60 -10.96 8.66 15.96
CA LYS A 60 -10.71 10.10 15.80
C LYS A 60 -9.42 10.34 15.01
N PRO A 61 -9.38 11.36 14.15
CA PRO A 61 -8.17 11.76 13.46
C PRO A 61 -7.07 12.20 14.45
N PRO A 62 -5.81 12.33 13.98
CA PRO A 62 -4.76 12.93 14.77
C PRO A 62 -5.16 14.32 15.30
N LYS A 63 -4.70 14.70 16.48
CA LYS A 63 -5.03 16.01 17.09
C LYS A 63 -4.67 17.22 16.21
N THR A 64 -3.73 17.05 15.31
CA THR A 64 -3.28 18.09 14.36
C THR A 64 -4.14 18.21 13.12
N MET A 65 -5.16 17.36 12.96
CA MET A 65 -6.02 17.32 11.79
C MET A 65 -7.49 17.43 12.16
N PRO A 66 -8.31 18.16 11.40
CA PRO A 66 -9.75 18.10 11.53
C PRO A 66 -10.26 16.71 11.12
N ASP A 67 -11.51 16.41 11.45
CA ASP A 67 -12.19 15.25 10.87
C ASP A 67 -12.61 15.58 9.43
N PHE A 68 -11.88 15.06 8.48
CA PHE A 68 -11.98 15.41 7.06
C PHE A 68 -12.83 14.40 6.26
N ALA A 69 -13.33 14.84 5.11
CA ALA A 69 -14.13 14.03 4.21
C ALA A 69 -13.29 12.95 3.52
N VAL A 70 -13.91 11.79 3.29
CA VAL A 70 -13.40 10.74 2.41
C VAL A 70 -13.97 11.03 1.01
N ALA A 71 -13.12 11.46 0.08
CA ALA A 71 -13.56 12.02 -1.20
C ALA A 71 -14.39 11.07 -2.06
N CYS A 72 -14.12 9.76 -1.99
CA CYS A 72 -14.92 8.77 -2.71
C CYS A 72 -16.26 8.44 -2.02
N GLY A 73 -16.41 8.78 -0.73
CA GLY A 73 -17.57 8.33 0.05
C GLY A 73 -17.68 6.81 0.13
N ILE A 74 -18.91 6.31 0.09
CA ILE A 74 -19.24 4.89 -0.05
C ILE A 74 -19.83 4.71 -1.45
N TYR A 75 -19.27 3.82 -2.24
CA TYR A 75 -19.83 3.52 -3.55
C TYR A 75 -21.11 2.69 -3.41
N GLU A 76 -22.12 3.01 -4.23
CA GLU A 76 -23.27 2.15 -4.38
C GLU A 76 -22.87 0.83 -5.07
N PRO A 77 -23.53 -0.30 -4.75
CA PRO A 77 -23.11 -1.62 -5.22
C PRO A 77 -23.07 -1.79 -6.74
N ASP A 78 -23.87 -1.01 -7.48
CA ASP A 78 -24.03 -1.07 -8.93
C ASP A 78 -23.13 -0.11 -9.71
N VAL A 79 -22.34 0.73 -9.02
CA VAL A 79 -21.35 1.63 -9.65
C VAL A 79 -20.26 0.83 -10.39
N PHE A 80 -19.90 -0.32 -9.84
CA PHE A 80 -18.90 -1.20 -10.46
C PHE A 80 -19.57 -2.31 -11.27
N GLU A 81 -18.99 -2.62 -12.42
CA GLU A 81 -19.44 -3.73 -13.25
C GLU A 81 -19.43 -5.06 -12.50
N GLU A 82 -20.33 -5.97 -12.87
CA GLU A 82 -20.47 -7.29 -12.24
C GLU A 82 -19.16 -8.07 -12.25
N THR A 83 -18.36 -7.92 -13.30
CA THR A 83 -17.04 -8.52 -13.48
C THR A 83 -16.08 -8.25 -12.31
N VAL A 84 -16.17 -7.08 -11.68
CA VAL A 84 -15.26 -6.67 -10.61
C VAL A 84 -15.92 -6.57 -9.24
N ARG A 85 -17.25 -6.68 -9.13
CA ARG A 85 -17.97 -6.66 -7.83
C ARG A 85 -17.50 -7.75 -6.88
N GLY A 86 -17.17 -8.94 -7.40
CA GLY A 86 -16.64 -10.05 -6.62
C GLY A 86 -15.31 -9.77 -5.93
N TYR A 87 -14.61 -8.70 -6.32
CA TYR A 87 -13.36 -8.25 -5.68
C TYR A 87 -13.59 -7.26 -4.53
N ILE A 88 -14.83 -6.85 -4.23
CA ILE A 88 -15.11 -6.01 -3.06
C ILE A 88 -14.93 -6.85 -1.82
N PRO A 89 -13.97 -6.53 -0.94
CA PRO A 89 -13.68 -7.35 0.22
C PRO A 89 -14.73 -7.17 1.33
N GLU A 90 -14.85 -8.19 2.17
CA GLU A 90 -15.58 -8.06 3.43
C GLU A 90 -14.82 -7.15 4.40
N ASP A 91 -15.55 -6.39 5.23
CA ASP A 91 -14.95 -5.56 6.29
C ASP A 91 -14.32 -6.42 7.38
N GLU A 92 -13.30 -5.86 8.01
CA GLU A 92 -12.66 -6.41 9.20
C GLU A 92 -12.98 -5.48 10.40
N PRO A 93 -14.12 -5.70 11.10
CA PRO A 93 -14.57 -4.82 12.18
C PRO A 93 -13.59 -4.80 13.37
N GLU A 94 -12.78 -5.85 13.52
CA GLU A 94 -11.73 -5.97 14.55
C GLU A 94 -10.52 -5.07 14.27
N TYR A 95 -10.40 -4.53 13.05
CA TYR A 95 -9.27 -3.69 12.67
C TYR A 95 -9.16 -2.44 13.54
N VAL A 96 -7.98 -2.24 14.12
CA VAL A 96 -7.65 -1.05 14.91
C VAL A 96 -6.75 -0.12 14.10
N ALA A 97 -7.29 1.03 13.73
CA ALA A 97 -6.59 2.01 12.91
C ALA A 97 -5.45 2.70 13.66
N ALA A 98 -4.29 2.85 13.02
CA ALA A 98 -3.20 3.73 13.46
C ALA A 98 -3.50 5.16 12.95
N PRO A 99 -3.83 6.14 13.82
CA PRO A 99 -4.50 7.38 13.39
C PRO A 99 -3.73 8.20 12.36
N MET A 100 -2.42 8.38 12.54
CA MET A 100 -1.61 9.17 11.59
C MET A 100 -1.46 8.48 10.25
N GLN A 101 -1.16 7.17 10.26
CA GLN A 101 -0.95 6.39 9.06
C GLN A 101 -2.22 6.27 8.22
N THR A 102 -3.35 5.97 8.86
CA THR A 102 -4.63 5.88 8.17
C THR A 102 -5.12 7.24 7.69
N ALA A 103 -4.83 8.34 8.40
CA ALA A 103 -5.15 9.68 7.92
C ALA A 103 -4.32 10.04 6.67
N MET A 104 -3.00 9.79 6.69
CA MET A 104 -2.15 10.03 5.53
C MET A 104 -2.55 9.15 4.35
N PHE A 105 -2.91 7.90 4.60
CA PHE A 105 -3.40 6.98 3.58
C PHE A 105 -4.71 7.49 2.96
N THR A 106 -5.69 7.86 3.77
CA THR A 106 -6.98 8.38 3.27
C THR A 106 -6.81 9.65 2.44
N LEU A 107 -5.96 10.58 2.89
CA LEU A 107 -5.64 11.78 2.12
C LEU A 107 -4.98 11.46 0.78
N ALA A 108 -4.09 10.48 0.75
CA ALA A 108 -3.48 10.02 -0.49
C ALA A 108 -4.52 9.40 -1.45
N MET A 109 -5.43 8.57 -0.92
CA MET A 109 -6.51 7.98 -1.73
C MET A 109 -7.45 9.06 -2.28
N ASN A 110 -7.80 10.08 -1.47
CA ASN A 110 -8.61 11.23 -1.91
C ASN A 110 -7.97 11.97 -3.11
N GLN A 111 -6.65 12.03 -3.16
CA GLN A 111 -5.90 12.76 -4.18
C GLN A 111 -5.45 11.86 -5.35
N GLY A 112 -5.81 10.59 -5.38
CA GLY A 112 -5.38 9.65 -6.41
C GLY A 112 -3.87 9.40 -6.41
N GLN A 113 -3.22 9.55 -5.25
CA GLN A 113 -1.77 9.40 -5.09
C GLN A 113 -1.36 7.93 -5.00
N ARG A 114 -0.15 7.63 -5.47
CA ARG A 114 0.48 6.31 -5.39
C ARG A 114 1.17 6.16 -4.05
N VAL A 115 0.83 5.09 -3.34
CA VAL A 115 1.23 4.92 -1.95
C VAL A 115 2.11 3.69 -1.77
N LEU A 116 3.24 3.86 -1.10
CA LEU A 116 4.02 2.78 -0.53
C LEU A 116 3.76 2.69 0.97
N ILE A 117 3.37 1.51 1.44
CA ILE A 117 3.26 1.21 2.87
C ILE A 117 4.36 0.22 3.23
N PHE A 118 5.26 0.61 4.11
CA PHE A 118 6.34 -0.28 4.52
C PHE A 118 6.42 -0.43 6.04
N GLY A 119 7.05 -1.52 6.47
CA GLY A 119 7.22 -1.80 7.90
C GLY A 119 7.34 -3.28 8.20
N PRO A 120 7.46 -3.67 9.47
CA PRO A 120 7.72 -5.04 9.87
C PRO A 120 6.60 -6.00 9.47
N LYS A 121 6.92 -7.28 9.46
CA LYS A 121 5.96 -8.36 9.14
C LYS A 121 4.79 -8.35 10.13
N GLY A 122 3.58 -8.44 9.59
CA GLY A 122 2.35 -8.50 10.40
C GLY A 122 1.85 -7.15 10.94
N SER A 123 2.46 -6.01 10.57
CA SER A 123 2.03 -4.68 11.00
C SER A 123 0.72 -4.18 10.36
N GLY A 124 0.10 -4.95 9.46
CA GLY A 124 -1.17 -4.57 8.84
C GLY A 124 -1.04 -3.79 7.52
N LYS A 125 0.13 -3.86 6.86
CA LYS A 125 0.41 -3.14 5.59
C LYS A 125 -0.62 -3.38 4.49
N SER A 126 -0.92 -4.63 4.20
CA SER A 126 -1.92 -5.02 3.20
C SER A 126 -3.36 -5.03 3.75
N THR A 127 -3.52 -5.10 5.08
CA THR A 127 -4.83 -5.01 5.73
C THR A 127 -5.41 -3.59 5.66
N MET A 128 -4.60 -2.56 5.85
CA MET A 128 -5.06 -1.17 5.83
C MET A 128 -5.76 -0.78 4.51
N PRO A 129 -5.18 -0.98 3.31
CA PRO A 129 -5.87 -0.71 2.05
C PRO A 129 -7.06 -1.63 1.81
N LYS A 130 -7.02 -2.90 2.27
CA LYS A 130 -8.16 -3.82 2.18
C LYS A 130 -9.36 -3.31 2.99
N VAL A 131 -9.14 -2.91 4.25
CA VAL A 131 -10.20 -2.35 5.11
C VAL A 131 -10.76 -1.05 4.54
N TYR A 132 -9.90 -0.19 3.98
CA TYR A 132 -10.35 1.01 3.27
C TYR A 132 -11.28 0.64 2.09
N ALA A 133 -10.87 -0.30 1.25
CA ALA A 133 -11.64 -0.77 0.11
C ALA A 133 -13.00 -1.36 0.54
N ALA A 134 -13.00 -2.20 1.59
CA ALA A 134 -14.22 -2.79 2.15
C ALA A 134 -15.22 -1.71 2.58
N ARG A 135 -14.76 -0.75 3.37
CA ARG A 135 -15.61 0.30 3.96
C ARG A 135 -16.05 1.35 2.97
N THR A 136 -15.32 1.53 1.88
CA THR A 136 -15.73 2.38 0.75
C THR A 136 -16.43 1.60 -0.37
N ARG A 137 -16.57 0.28 -0.22
CA ARG A 137 -17.18 -0.65 -1.19
C ARG A 137 -16.51 -0.59 -2.57
N GLN A 138 -15.16 -0.58 -2.59
CA GLN A 138 -14.37 -0.60 -3.82
C GLN A 138 -13.80 -1.99 -4.09
N PRO A 139 -13.67 -2.41 -5.36
CA PRO A 139 -12.92 -3.61 -5.71
C PRO A 139 -11.48 -3.52 -5.21
N PHE A 140 -10.93 -4.62 -4.71
CA PHE A 140 -9.59 -4.70 -4.15
C PHE A 140 -8.82 -5.86 -4.76
N PHE A 141 -7.84 -5.54 -5.61
CA PHE A 141 -7.01 -6.50 -6.32
C PHE A 141 -5.68 -6.66 -5.56
N ARG A 142 -5.61 -7.63 -4.67
CA ARG A 142 -4.35 -7.96 -3.99
C ARG A 142 -3.51 -8.88 -4.87
N ILE A 143 -2.31 -8.42 -5.22
CA ILE A 143 -1.36 -9.13 -6.06
C ILE A 143 -0.14 -9.48 -5.19
N PRO A 144 -0.01 -10.71 -4.69
CA PRO A 144 1.21 -11.15 -4.00
C PRO A 144 2.35 -11.23 -5.02
N CYS A 145 3.32 -10.33 -4.90
CA CYS A 145 4.44 -10.27 -5.81
C CYS A 145 5.37 -11.48 -5.64
N ARG A 146 5.87 -12.01 -6.74
CA ARG A 146 6.79 -13.14 -6.82
C ARG A 146 7.99 -12.78 -7.70
N ARG A 147 9.10 -13.51 -7.52
CA ARG A 147 10.32 -13.29 -8.32
C ARG A 147 10.16 -13.67 -9.79
N ASP A 148 9.36 -14.67 -10.06
CA ASP A 148 9.08 -15.21 -11.41
C ASP A 148 7.95 -14.45 -12.11
N MET A 149 7.42 -13.39 -11.49
CA MET A 149 6.31 -12.63 -12.06
C MET A 149 6.77 -11.78 -13.23
N GLU A 150 6.02 -11.87 -14.32
CA GLU A 150 6.23 -11.11 -15.54
C GLU A 150 5.19 -10.00 -15.71
N ALA A 151 5.39 -9.12 -16.70
CA ALA A 151 4.43 -8.09 -17.04
C ALA A 151 3.05 -8.67 -17.43
N SER A 152 3.05 -9.82 -18.09
CA SER A 152 1.84 -10.57 -18.47
C SER A 152 0.96 -10.96 -17.28
N ASP A 153 1.56 -11.32 -16.13
CA ASP A 153 0.82 -11.65 -14.90
C ASP A 153 0.09 -10.43 -14.32
N LEU A 154 0.63 -9.25 -14.55
CA LEU A 154 0.11 -7.98 -14.03
C LEU A 154 -0.93 -7.36 -14.97
N PHE A 155 -0.63 -7.35 -16.28
CA PHE A 155 -1.40 -6.61 -17.26
C PHE A 155 -2.34 -7.48 -18.08
N GLY A 156 -2.00 -8.74 -18.31
CA GLY A 156 -2.82 -9.69 -19.04
C GLY A 156 -2.09 -10.44 -20.15
N THR A 157 -2.75 -11.44 -20.68
CA THR A 157 -2.18 -12.39 -21.63
C THR A 157 -3.09 -12.59 -22.84
N VAL A 158 -2.49 -12.92 -23.98
CA VAL A 158 -3.21 -13.35 -25.16
C VAL A 158 -3.48 -14.86 -25.09
N THR A 159 -4.71 -15.24 -25.31
CA THR A 159 -5.10 -16.66 -25.42
C THR A 159 -5.81 -16.93 -26.73
N VAL A 160 -5.81 -18.21 -27.16
CA VAL A 160 -6.56 -18.64 -28.31
C VAL A 160 -7.87 -19.27 -27.85
N ARG A 161 -8.99 -18.65 -28.17
CA ARG A 161 -10.33 -19.17 -27.88
C ARG A 161 -11.13 -19.24 -29.19
N ASN A 162 -11.72 -20.37 -29.47
CA ASN A 162 -12.51 -20.57 -30.68
C ASN A 162 -11.76 -20.15 -31.97
N LYS A 163 -10.46 -20.45 -32.09
CA LYS A 163 -9.56 -20.07 -33.20
C LYS A 163 -9.38 -18.54 -33.36
N LYS A 164 -9.71 -17.74 -32.37
CA LYS A 164 -9.46 -16.30 -32.34
C LYS A 164 -8.51 -15.96 -31.19
N LEU A 165 -7.69 -14.94 -31.40
CA LEU A 165 -6.88 -14.36 -30.34
C LEU A 165 -7.78 -13.48 -29.48
N GLU A 166 -7.78 -13.74 -28.17
CA GLU A 166 -8.48 -12.93 -27.18
C GLU A 166 -7.48 -12.47 -26.14
N PHE A 167 -7.57 -11.20 -25.74
CA PHE A 167 -6.78 -10.68 -24.66
C PHE A 167 -7.55 -10.87 -23.34
N ASN A 168 -6.90 -11.52 -22.36
CA ASN A 168 -7.44 -11.63 -21.02
C ASN A 168 -6.77 -10.60 -20.13
N ASP A 169 -7.53 -9.65 -19.66
CA ASP A 169 -7.06 -8.60 -18.79
C ASP A 169 -6.48 -9.18 -17.48
N GLY A 170 -5.27 -8.75 -17.13
CA GLY A 170 -4.69 -9.01 -15.82
C GLY A 170 -5.28 -8.09 -14.74
N PRO A 171 -4.92 -8.30 -13.47
CA PRO A 171 -5.55 -7.60 -12.36
C PRO A 171 -5.35 -6.07 -12.39
N ILE A 172 -4.23 -5.57 -12.90
CA ILE A 172 -4.00 -4.12 -13.07
C ILE A 172 -4.90 -3.57 -14.18
N THR A 173 -5.02 -4.28 -15.30
CA THR A 173 -5.84 -3.85 -16.43
C THR A 173 -7.32 -3.88 -16.05
N LEU A 174 -7.80 -4.92 -15.34
CA LEU A 174 -9.15 -4.99 -14.81
C LEU A 174 -9.46 -3.79 -13.90
N ALA A 175 -8.58 -3.53 -12.92
CA ALA A 175 -8.75 -2.38 -12.02
C ALA A 175 -8.69 -1.04 -12.77
N ALA A 176 -7.83 -0.93 -13.79
CA ALA A 176 -7.74 0.29 -14.58
C ALA A 176 -8.99 0.53 -15.44
N ARG A 177 -9.58 -0.52 -16.04
CA ARG A 177 -10.80 -0.38 -16.85
C ARG A 177 -12.04 -0.09 -16.01
N HIS A 178 -12.21 -0.83 -14.92
CA HIS A 178 -13.48 -0.89 -14.18
C HIS A 178 -13.42 -0.16 -12.82
N GLY A 179 -12.26 0.32 -12.42
CA GLY A 179 -12.05 0.95 -11.13
C GLY A 179 -11.66 -0.02 -10.01
N GLY A 180 -11.17 0.52 -8.92
CA GLY A 180 -10.76 -0.23 -7.74
C GLY A 180 -9.33 0.04 -7.31
N ILE A 181 -8.91 -0.65 -6.27
CA ILE A 181 -7.61 -0.49 -5.63
C ILE A 181 -6.73 -1.71 -5.93
N VAL A 182 -5.62 -1.50 -6.62
CA VAL A 182 -4.57 -2.51 -6.78
C VAL A 182 -3.61 -2.43 -5.60
N CYS A 183 -3.32 -3.55 -4.97
CA CYS A 183 -2.34 -3.68 -3.90
C CYS A 183 -1.25 -4.68 -4.31
N LEU A 184 -0.09 -4.17 -4.72
CA LEU A 184 1.10 -4.96 -4.98
C LEU A 184 1.75 -5.31 -3.64
N ASP A 185 1.56 -6.54 -3.17
CA ASP A 185 2.02 -6.99 -1.86
C ASP A 185 3.44 -7.56 -1.95
N GLU A 186 4.35 -7.09 -1.09
CA GLU A 186 5.79 -7.39 -1.14
C GLU A 186 6.48 -6.95 -2.45
N ALA A 187 6.24 -5.72 -2.88
CA ALA A 187 6.66 -5.21 -4.20
C ALA A 187 8.19 -5.25 -4.45
N SER A 188 9.02 -5.26 -3.40
CA SER A 188 10.47 -5.41 -3.52
C SER A 188 10.92 -6.77 -4.07
N VAL A 189 10.04 -7.77 -4.08
CA VAL A 189 10.34 -9.09 -4.63
C VAL A 189 10.33 -9.11 -6.16
N LEU A 190 9.64 -8.14 -6.81
CA LEU A 190 9.56 -8.03 -8.26
C LEU A 190 10.95 -7.87 -8.89
N GLN A 191 11.17 -8.57 -9.99
CA GLN A 191 12.36 -8.36 -10.82
C GLN A 191 12.26 -7.05 -11.63
N ALA A 192 13.39 -6.55 -12.07
CA ALA A 192 13.50 -5.27 -12.76
C ALA A 192 12.59 -5.17 -14.00
N GLY A 193 12.40 -6.25 -14.76
CA GLY A 193 11.52 -6.26 -15.92
C GLY A 193 10.05 -5.98 -15.59
N ALA A 194 9.49 -6.68 -14.59
CA ALA A 194 8.14 -6.46 -14.12
C ALA A 194 7.97 -5.08 -13.46
N ALA A 195 8.98 -4.64 -12.70
CA ALA A 195 8.97 -3.30 -12.09
C ALA A 195 9.01 -2.17 -13.13
N LEU A 196 9.77 -2.34 -14.21
CA LEU A 196 9.83 -1.37 -15.31
C LEU A 196 8.48 -1.24 -16.03
N SER A 197 7.76 -2.34 -16.23
CA SER A 197 6.42 -2.31 -16.86
C SER A 197 5.39 -1.51 -16.06
N LEU A 198 5.58 -1.40 -14.74
CA LEU A 198 4.71 -0.59 -13.86
C LEU A 198 4.96 0.91 -13.98
N GLN A 199 6.10 1.36 -14.51
CA GLN A 199 6.48 2.78 -14.50
C GLN A 199 5.45 3.67 -15.20
N TYR A 200 4.90 3.22 -16.33
CA TYR A 200 3.86 3.99 -17.04
C TYR A 200 2.58 4.17 -16.23
N VAL A 201 2.19 3.17 -15.46
CA VAL A 201 1.01 3.24 -14.58
C VAL A 201 1.27 4.14 -13.37
N LEU A 202 2.53 4.20 -12.94
CA LEU A 202 2.95 5.02 -11.81
C LEU A 202 3.24 6.49 -12.18
N GLU A 203 3.14 6.88 -13.45
CA GLU A 203 3.28 8.28 -13.86
C GLU A 203 2.04 9.11 -13.53
N ASN A 204 2.21 10.42 -13.44
CA ASN A 204 1.08 11.33 -13.27
C ASN A 204 0.16 11.25 -14.50
N LYS A 205 -1.12 10.90 -14.29
CA LYS A 205 -2.08 10.53 -15.36
C LYS A 205 -1.56 9.36 -16.21
N GLY A 206 -0.89 8.41 -15.55
CA GLY A 206 -0.35 7.22 -16.18
C GLY A 206 -1.44 6.41 -16.89
N ARG A 207 -1.00 5.60 -17.84
CA ARG A 207 -1.87 4.74 -18.65
C ARG A 207 -1.39 3.31 -18.55
N VAL A 208 -2.28 2.36 -18.73
CA VAL A 208 -1.89 0.96 -18.87
C VAL A 208 -1.63 0.69 -20.34
N MET A 209 -0.40 0.31 -20.67
CA MET A 209 -0.01 -0.07 -22.01
C MET A 209 -0.09 -1.59 -22.15
N LEU A 210 -0.74 -2.05 -23.22
CA LEU A 210 -0.96 -3.47 -23.55
C LEU A 210 -0.32 -3.79 -24.91
N PRO A 211 1.02 -3.85 -24.99
CA PRO A 211 1.72 -4.02 -26.27
C PRO A 211 1.35 -5.33 -26.96
N ASP A 212 1.05 -6.37 -26.20
CA ASP A 212 0.71 -7.71 -26.69
C ASP A 212 -0.78 -7.86 -27.05
N HIS A 213 -1.58 -6.81 -26.89
CA HIS A 213 -3.01 -6.86 -27.27
C HIS A 213 -3.16 -7.14 -28.76
N PRO A 214 -3.96 -8.15 -29.17
CA PRO A 214 -4.00 -8.65 -30.55
C PRO A 214 -4.67 -7.69 -31.54
N SER A 215 -5.37 -6.67 -31.07
CA SER A 215 -6.01 -5.67 -31.93
C SER A 215 -4.99 -4.84 -32.71
N GLU A 216 -5.36 -4.46 -33.93
CA GLU A 216 -4.61 -3.48 -34.72
C GLU A 216 -4.93 -2.04 -34.31
N ASP A 217 -6.05 -1.80 -33.58
CA ASP A 217 -6.40 -0.47 -33.07
C ASP A 217 -5.47 -0.06 -31.91
N PRO A 218 -4.70 1.03 -32.07
CA PRO A 218 -3.84 1.53 -31.01
C PRO A 218 -4.61 1.92 -29.72
N MET A 219 -5.89 2.25 -29.82
CA MET A 219 -6.71 2.61 -28.66
C MET A 219 -7.04 1.41 -27.78
N GLU A 220 -7.11 0.21 -28.34
CA GLU A 220 -7.31 -1.02 -27.56
C GLU A 220 -6.02 -1.48 -26.86
N LYS A 221 -4.86 -1.01 -27.36
CA LYS A 221 -3.54 -1.26 -26.74
C LYS A 221 -3.21 -0.33 -25.58
N MET A 222 -4.14 0.55 -25.23
CA MET A 222 -3.93 1.54 -24.18
C MET A 222 -5.21 1.71 -23.35
N VAL A 223 -5.10 1.57 -22.03
CA VAL A 223 -6.21 1.82 -21.11
C VAL A 223 -5.97 3.13 -20.37
N ILE A 224 -6.97 4.01 -20.44
CA ILE A 224 -7.06 5.20 -19.58
C ILE A 224 -7.70 4.74 -18.27
N PRO A 225 -7.00 4.86 -17.12
CA PRO A 225 -7.55 4.39 -15.87
C PRO A 225 -8.84 5.09 -15.47
N HIS A 226 -9.77 4.32 -14.93
CA HIS A 226 -11.00 4.80 -14.32
C HIS A 226 -10.70 5.75 -13.17
N ASP A 227 -11.58 6.73 -12.91
CA ASP A 227 -11.37 7.76 -11.87
C ASP A 227 -11.16 7.20 -10.46
N SER A 228 -11.76 6.04 -10.15
CA SER A 228 -11.58 5.34 -8.88
C SER A 228 -10.36 4.40 -8.84
N PHE A 229 -9.59 4.28 -9.94
CA PHE A 229 -8.38 3.47 -9.94
C PHE A 229 -7.34 4.00 -8.96
N ARG A 230 -6.83 3.13 -8.10
CA ARG A 230 -5.77 3.45 -7.13
C ARG A 230 -4.73 2.34 -7.14
N ILE A 231 -3.48 2.72 -6.87
CA ILE A 231 -2.38 1.76 -6.74
C ILE A 231 -1.66 1.96 -5.41
N VAL A 232 -1.50 0.85 -4.69
CA VAL A 232 -0.83 0.79 -3.40
C VAL A 232 0.23 -0.30 -3.48
N LEU A 233 1.41 -0.02 -2.99
CA LEU A 233 2.49 -0.98 -2.84
C LEU A 233 2.69 -1.26 -1.36
N THR A 234 2.97 -2.52 -1.01
CA THR A 234 3.44 -2.85 0.33
C THR A 234 4.82 -3.47 0.27
N ASP A 235 5.62 -3.21 1.31
CA ASP A 235 6.97 -3.74 1.39
C ASP A 235 7.46 -3.87 2.83
N ASN A 236 8.52 -4.65 3.05
CA ASN A 236 9.16 -4.76 4.36
C ASN A 236 10.35 -3.80 4.51
N THR A 237 11.03 -3.46 3.40
CA THR A 237 12.33 -2.77 3.35
C THR A 237 12.28 -1.39 2.70
N ALA A 238 11.08 -0.83 2.48
CA ALA A 238 10.87 0.42 1.75
C ALA A 238 11.49 0.41 0.33
N LEU A 239 11.45 -0.74 -0.36
CA LEU A 239 12.04 -0.97 -1.68
C LEU A 239 13.57 -0.79 -1.72
N GLY A 240 14.23 -0.74 -0.57
CA GLY A 240 15.67 -0.53 -0.43
C GLY A 240 16.50 -1.82 -0.40
N GLY A 241 15.86 -2.99 -0.53
CA GLY A 241 16.50 -4.28 -0.32
C GLY A 241 16.74 -4.57 1.17
N ASP A 242 17.18 -5.78 1.44
CA ASP A 242 17.44 -6.22 2.81
C ASP A 242 18.90 -6.02 3.20
N HIS A 243 19.16 -5.06 4.07
CA HIS A 243 20.47 -4.82 4.67
C HIS A 243 20.65 -5.56 6.00
N THR A 244 19.59 -6.22 6.50
CA THR A 244 19.57 -6.85 7.82
C THR A 244 19.66 -8.37 7.77
N GLY A 245 19.50 -9.00 6.59
CA GLY A 245 19.43 -10.46 6.42
C GLY A 245 18.08 -11.08 6.80
N HIS A 246 17.14 -10.28 7.30
CA HIS A 246 15.83 -10.77 7.77
C HIS A 246 14.76 -10.93 6.66
N TYR A 247 14.99 -10.32 5.50
CA TYR A 247 14.05 -10.31 4.37
C TYR A 247 14.73 -10.82 3.09
N VAL A 248 15.26 -12.04 3.17
CA VAL A 248 15.94 -12.69 2.05
C VAL A 248 15.05 -12.70 0.82
N GLY A 249 15.57 -12.18 -0.28
CA GLY A 249 14.88 -12.20 -1.56
C GLY A 249 14.24 -10.90 -2.00
N THR A 250 14.42 -9.85 -1.24
CA THR A 250 14.04 -8.51 -1.66
C THR A 250 15.11 -7.91 -2.57
N ASN A 251 14.67 -7.24 -3.64
CA ASN A 251 15.54 -6.51 -4.57
C ASN A 251 15.56 -5.02 -4.22
N VAL A 252 16.71 -4.37 -4.43
CA VAL A 252 16.75 -2.90 -4.43
C VAL A 252 16.05 -2.44 -5.70
N GLN A 253 14.95 -1.74 -5.55
CA GLN A 253 14.25 -1.17 -6.70
C GLN A 253 14.93 0.12 -7.14
N ASN A 254 14.87 0.37 -8.47
CA ASN A 254 15.44 1.57 -9.09
C ASN A 254 14.91 2.84 -8.41
N GLU A 255 15.79 3.82 -8.21
CA GLU A 255 15.43 5.12 -7.63
C GLU A 255 14.30 5.82 -8.42
N ALA A 256 14.34 5.73 -9.75
CA ALA A 256 13.28 6.25 -10.61
C ALA A 256 11.91 5.60 -10.37
N PHE A 257 11.85 4.33 -9.95
CA PHE A 257 10.63 3.67 -9.54
C PHE A 257 10.10 4.23 -8.21
N ARG A 258 10.99 4.46 -7.26
CA ARG A 258 10.65 5.02 -5.94
C ARG A 258 10.19 6.48 -6.03
N ASP A 259 10.79 7.27 -6.90
CA ASP A 259 10.48 8.70 -7.12
C ASP A 259 9.05 8.92 -7.67
N ARG A 260 8.46 7.88 -8.30
CA ARG A 260 7.07 7.91 -8.79
C ARG A 260 6.02 7.70 -7.69
N LEU A 261 6.44 7.40 -6.46
CA LEU A 261 5.54 7.18 -5.34
C LEU A 261 5.31 8.49 -4.59
N ASP A 262 4.07 8.94 -4.55
CA ASP A 262 3.71 10.24 -3.96
C ASP A 262 3.75 10.25 -2.43
N LYS A 263 3.48 9.07 -1.82
CA LYS A 263 3.46 8.91 -0.36
C LYS A 263 4.17 7.63 0.05
N VAL A 264 5.01 7.77 1.06
CA VAL A 264 5.69 6.65 1.71
C VAL A 264 5.26 6.62 3.18
N ILE A 265 4.49 5.60 3.56
CA ILE A 265 3.90 5.47 4.90
C ILE A 265 4.63 4.36 5.66
N LYS A 266 5.32 4.72 6.73
CA LYS A 266 5.90 3.75 7.65
C LYS A 266 4.84 3.26 8.63
N LEU A 267 4.56 1.95 8.60
CA LEU A 267 3.63 1.29 9.50
C LEU A 267 4.40 0.37 10.44
N GLY A 268 4.65 0.84 11.66
CA GLY A 268 5.27 0.07 12.72
C GLY A 268 4.30 -0.85 13.46
N TYR A 269 4.77 -1.50 14.51
CA TYR A 269 3.87 -2.16 15.46
C TYR A 269 2.99 -1.12 16.17
N MET A 270 1.80 -1.53 16.57
CA MET A 270 0.84 -0.66 17.25
C MET A 270 1.36 -0.23 18.64
N ALA A 271 0.87 0.91 19.12
CA ALA A 271 1.02 1.23 20.53
C ALA A 271 0.39 0.14 21.41
N THR A 272 1.00 -0.17 22.56
CA THR A 272 0.57 -1.26 23.45
C THR A 272 -0.94 -1.28 23.69
N LYS A 273 -1.54 -0.11 23.97
CA LYS A 273 -2.99 0.02 24.19
C LYS A 273 -3.83 -0.38 22.99
N ASP A 274 -3.39 -0.02 21.80
CA ASP A 274 -4.11 -0.32 20.56
C ASP A 274 -3.92 -1.80 20.16
N GLU A 275 -2.75 -2.38 20.44
CA GLU A 275 -2.48 -3.78 20.20
C GLU A 275 -3.27 -4.69 21.14
N ILE A 276 -3.39 -4.33 22.44
CA ILE A 276 -4.28 -5.01 23.39
C ILE A 276 -5.73 -4.99 22.87
N LYS A 277 -6.21 -3.81 22.44
CA LYS A 277 -7.56 -3.68 21.89
C LYS A 277 -7.74 -4.54 20.62
N MET A 278 -6.75 -4.59 19.78
CA MET A 278 -6.79 -5.40 18.55
C MET A 278 -6.90 -6.89 18.87
N VAL A 279 -6.10 -7.41 19.82
CA VAL A 279 -6.18 -8.82 20.22
C VAL A 279 -7.52 -9.12 20.88
N ASP A 280 -8.01 -8.24 21.76
CA ASP A 280 -9.32 -8.35 22.43
C ASP A 280 -10.49 -8.38 21.42
N ASN A 281 -10.44 -7.53 20.40
CA ASN A 281 -11.44 -7.53 19.33
C ASN A 281 -11.48 -8.86 18.56
N HIS A 282 -10.31 -9.44 18.25
CA HIS A 282 -10.22 -10.71 17.50
C HIS A 282 -10.51 -11.95 18.34
N VAL A 283 -10.22 -11.88 19.64
CA VAL A 283 -10.31 -13.01 20.57
C VAL A 283 -10.91 -12.52 21.90
N PRO A 284 -12.21 -12.26 21.94
CA PRO A 284 -12.88 -11.85 23.16
C PRO A 284 -12.87 -12.99 24.19
N GLY A 285 -12.74 -12.62 25.47
CA GLY A 285 -12.77 -13.57 26.59
C GLY A 285 -11.43 -13.81 27.27
N VAL A 286 -10.32 -13.33 26.72
CA VAL A 286 -9.02 -13.31 27.42
C VAL A 286 -9.01 -12.17 28.46
N SER A 287 -8.50 -12.45 29.67
CA SER A 287 -8.42 -11.42 30.69
C SER A 287 -7.52 -10.24 30.25
N LYS A 288 -7.93 -9.02 30.56
CA LYS A 288 -7.16 -7.81 30.18
C LYS A 288 -5.76 -7.78 30.77
N THR A 289 -5.57 -8.37 31.94
CA THR A 289 -4.25 -8.51 32.57
C THR A 289 -3.36 -9.40 31.71
N LEU A 290 -3.86 -10.58 31.31
CA LEU A 290 -3.12 -11.51 30.47
C LEU A 290 -2.82 -10.91 29.10
N LEU A 291 -3.78 -10.25 28.44
CA LEU A 291 -3.54 -9.52 27.18
C LEU A 291 -2.46 -8.47 27.32
N SER A 292 -2.46 -7.73 28.43
CA SER A 292 -1.40 -6.73 28.72
C SER A 292 -0.03 -7.40 28.85
N ASP A 293 0.04 -8.52 29.55
CA ASP A 293 1.30 -9.28 29.72
C ASP A 293 1.77 -9.89 28.39
N MET A 294 0.87 -10.44 27.58
CA MET A 294 1.19 -10.97 26.25
C MET A 294 1.76 -9.88 25.34
N VAL A 295 1.15 -8.70 25.29
CA VAL A 295 1.62 -7.59 24.47
C VAL A 295 2.93 -7.03 25.00
N ARG A 296 3.09 -6.90 26.32
CA ARG A 296 4.36 -6.49 26.96
C ARG A 296 5.46 -7.47 26.59
N PHE A 297 5.22 -8.76 26.68
CA PHE A 297 6.17 -9.79 26.30
C PHE A 297 6.54 -9.71 24.81
N ALA A 298 5.56 -9.55 23.93
CA ALA A 298 5.81 -9.38 22.49
C ALA A 298 6.71 -8.18 22.22
N ASN A 299 6.53 -7.06 22.92
CA ASN A 299 7.36 -5.88 22.79
C ASN A 299 8.81 -6.12 23.28
N GLU A 300 8.99 -6.87 24.36
CA GLU A 300 10.34 -7.27 24.83
C GLU A 300 11.04 -8.16 23.78
N VAL A 301 10.35 -9.13 23.20
CA VAL A 301 10.90 -9.97 22.11
C VAL A 301 11.27 -9.13 20.88
N ARG A 302 10.40 -8.22 20.44
CA ARG A 302 10.65 -7.31 19.32
C ARG A 302 11.87 -6.42 19.56
N ALA A 303 11.98 -5.86 20.78
CA ALA A 303 13.12 -5.03 21.14
C ALA A 303 14.45 -5.81 21.16
N ASN A 304 14.44 -7.10 21.54
CA ASN A 304 15.62 -7.95 21.48
C ASN A 304 15.97 -8.34 20.03
N TYR A 305 14.96 -8.58 19.19
CA TYR A 305 15.16 -8.81 17.75
C TYR A 305 15.78 -7.59 17.06
N GLU A 306 15.30 -6.39 17.32
CA GLU A 306 15.85 -5.14 16.77
C GLU A 306 17.30 -4.87 17.22
N LYS A 307 17.68 -5.35 18.41
CA LYS A 307 19.07 -5.27 18.93
C LYS A 307 19.99 -6.35 18.38
N GLY A 308 19.48 -7.29 17.59
CA GLY A 308 20.25 -8.45 17.11
C GLY A 308 20.51 -9.54 18.14
N ASN A 309 19.78 -9.54 19.26
CA ASN A 309 19.87 -10.60 20.28
C ASN A 309 19.02 -11.83 19.93
N LEU A 310 18.19 -11.76 18.89
CA LEU A 310 17.39 -12.83 18.32
C LEU A 310 17.61 -12.85 16.81
N GLU A 311 17.84 -14.04 16.26
CA GLU A 311 18.17 -14.19 14.84
C GLU A 311 16.96 -14.52 13.96
N SER A 312 16.07 -15.37 14.45
CA SER A 312 15.14 -16.08 13.57
C SER A 312 13.73 -15.52 13.54
N ALA A 313 13.21 -14.93 14.58
CA ALA A 313 11.80 -14.57 14.60
C ALA A 313 11.43 -13.46 15.58
N THR A 314 10.39 -12.71 15.23
CA THR A 314 9.74 -11.74 16.11
C THR A 314 8.27 -12.09 16.28
N ILE A 315 7.67 -11.71 17.41
CA ILE A 315 6.24 -11.90 17.65
C ILE A 315 5.43 -10.84 16.91
N SER A 316 4.75 -11.27 15.86
CA SER A 316 3.84 -10.41 15.10
C SER A 316 2.46 -10.30 15.77
N PRO A 317 1.65 -9.29 15.42
CA PRO A 317 0.24 -9.22 15.83
C PRO A 317 -0.56 -10.50 15.48
N ARG A 318 -0.28 -11.11 14.33
CA ARG A 318 -0.89 -12.41 13.96
C ARG A 318 -0.52 -13.54 14.93
N THR A 319 0.70 -13.54 15.41
CA THR A 319 1.16 -14.51 16.41
C THR A 319 0.44 -14.31 17.75
N LEU A 320 0.26 -13.07 18.18
CA LEU A 320 -0.51 -12.74 19.38
C LEU A 320 -1.97 -13.20 19.29
N ILE A 321 -2.63 -12.98 18.15
CA ILE A 321 -4.02 -13.42 17.93
C ILE A 321 -4.10 -14.96 17.98
N ARG A 322 -3.17 -15.68 17.31
CA ARG A 322 -3.13 -17.16 17.37
C ARG A 322 -2.91 -17.64 18.78
N TRP A 323 -1.92 -17.11 19.47
CA TRP A 323 -1.63 -17.48 20.86
C TRP A 323 -2.83 -17.27 21.78
N ALA A 324 -3.49 -16.11 21.69
CA ALA A 324 -4.70 -15.82 22.47
C ALA A 324 -5.84 -16.81 22.17
N ARG A 325 -6.07 -17.09 20.87
CA ARG A 325 -7.13 -18.01 20.43
C ARG A 325 -6.88 -19.44 20.89
N ASP A 326 -5.67 -19.93 20.67
CA ASP A 326 -5.31 -21.30 21.03
C ASP A 326 -5.25 -21.46 22.56
N GLY A 327 -4.82 -20.42 23.29
CA GLY A 327 -4.83 -20.41 24.75
C GLY A 327 -6.24 -20.54 25.34
N LEU A 328 -7.23 -19.88 24.74
CA LEU A 328 -8.65 -20.07 25.11
C LEU A 328 -9.15 -21.47 24.73
N LEU A 329 -8.80 -21.96 23.56
CA LEU A 329 -9.25 -23.26 23.05
C LEU A 329 -8.71 -24.43 23.89
N PHE A 330 -7.43 -24.35 24.24
CA PHE A 330 -6.77 -25.42 25.05
C PHE A 330 -6.99 -25.24 26.55
N GLY A 331 -7.41 -24.06 26.99
CA GLY A 331 -7.44 -23.71 28.42
C GLY A 331 -6.06 -23.53 29.04
N ASP A 332 -4.99 -23.49 28.21
CA ASP A 332 -3.59 -23.34 28.63
C ASP A 332 -2.80 -22.45 27.65
N PHE A 333 -2.48 -21.24 28.11
CA PHE A 333 -1.78 -20.24 27.31
C PHE A 333 -0.27 -20.54 27.19
N GLU A 334 0.29 -21.32 28.08
CA GLU A 334 1.70 -21.72 28.03
C GLU A 334 1.91 -22.78 26.96
N VAL A 335 1.08 -23.80 26.94
CA VAL A 335 1.06 -24.82 25.88
C VAL A 335 0.79 -24.14 24.54
N ALA A 336 -0.21 -23.27 24.44
CA ALA A 336 -0.52 -22.54 23.21
C ALA A 336 0.69 -21.73 22.71
N PHE A 337 1.40 -21.02 23.59
CA PHE A 337 2.58 -20.24 23.24
C PHE A 337 3.69 -21.12 22.66
N ARG A 338 3.93 -22.27 23.26
CA ARG A 338 4.94 -23.23 22.78
C ARG A 338 4.66 -23.65 21.34
N TYR A 339 3.41 -24.02 21.02
CA TYR A 339 3.04 -24.44 19.67
C TYR A 339 2.88 -23.29 18.67
N CYS A 340 2.47 -22.11 19.11
CA CYS A 340 2.34 -20.96 18.23
C CYS A 340 3.67 -20.29 17.86
N TYR A 341 4.70 -20.43 18.71
CA TYR A 341 5.92 -19.65 18.54
C TYR A 341 7.20 -20.40 18.94
N MET A 342 7.32 -20.92 20.15
CA MET A 342 8.57 -21.47 20.70
C MET A 342 9.16 -22.61 19.88
N ASN A 343 8.35 -23.57 19.46
CA ASN A 343 8.81 -24.74 18.70
C ASN A 343 9.41 -24.41 17.32
N GLY A 344 9.25 -23.19 16.85
CA GLY A 344 9.84 -22.72 15.60
C GLY A 344 11.15 -21.94 15.76
N LEU A 345 11.67 -21.82 16.99
CA LEU A 345 12.87 -21.08 17.29
C LEU A 345 14.13 -21.96 17.18
N THR A 346 15.29 -21.31 16.97
CA THR A 346 16.59 -21.96 17.18
C THR A 346 16.81 -22.19 18.69
N PRO A 347 17.69 -23.11 19.09
CA PRO A 347 17.98 -23.34 20.51
C PRO A 347 18.48 -22.09 21.25
N ASP A 348 19.24 -21.23 20.57
CA ASP A 348 19.76 -19.99 21.14
C ASP A 348 18.63 -18.97 21.35
N ASP A 349 17.78 -18.77 20.35
CA ASP A 349 16.61 -17.91 20.45
C ASP A 349 15.61 -18.44 21.51
N GLU A 350 15.40 -19.77 21.59
CA GLU A 350 14.56 -20.38 22.60
C GLU A 350 15.01 -20.05 24.01
N THR A 351 16.34 -20.07 24.24
CA THR A 351 16.93 -19.72 25.54
C THR A 351 16.64 -18.27 25.91
N VAL A 352 16.84 -17.34 24.97
CA VAL A 352 16.58 -15.90 25.19
C VAL A 352 15.10 -15.65 25.46
N VAL A 353 14.23 -16.24 24.62
CA VAL A 353 12.77 -16.05 24.71
C VAL A 353 12.22 -16.67 25.99
N SER A 354 12.72 -17.85 26.42
CA SER A 354 12.35 -18.45 27.71
C SER A 354 12.69 -17.55 28.89
N GLY A 355 13.85 -16.90 28.86
CA GLY A 355 14.25 -15.93 29.89
C GLY A 355 13.32 -14.71 29.93
N LEU A 356 12.94 -14.18 28.77
CA LEU A 356 11.98 -13.06 28.65
C LEU A 356 10.58 -13.48 29.14
N TYR A 357 10.13 -14.70 28.77
CA TYR A 357 8.85 -15.23 29.21
C TYR A 357 8.77 -15.37 30.72
N HIS A 358 9.80 -15.96 31.34
CA HIS A 358 9.89 -16.05 32.80
C HIS A 358 9.84 -14.70 33.51
N LYS A 359 10.53 -13.69 32.94
CA LYS A 359 10.52 -12.32 33.47
C LYS A 359 9.14 -11.69 33.48
N VAL A 360 8.31 -11.98 32.46
CA VAL A 360 6.98 -11.37 32.31
C VAL A 360 5.91 -12.15 33.05
N PHE A 361 5.93 -13.47 32.97
CA PHE A 361 4.86 -14.36 33.48
C PHE A 361 5.22 -15.05 34.80
N ALA A 362 6.43 -14.86 35.32
CA ALA A 362 6.99 -15.56 36.50
C ALA A 362 6.93 -17.10 36.40
N LYS A 363 6.88 -17.63 35.17
CA LYS A 363 6.84 -19.06 34.85
C LYS A 363 7.83 -19.34 33.68
N LYS A 364 8.23 -20.60 33.54
CA LYS A 364 8.92 -21.04 32.30
C LYS A 364 7.87 -21.52 31.31
N PRO A 365 8.03 -21.23 30.04
CA PRO A 365 7.08 -21.63 28.99
C PRO A 365 7.12 -23.14 28.69
#